data_ebe5d7793eb92866bd870e77dc133464
#
_entry.id   ebe5d7793eb92866bd870e77dc133464
#
_cell.length_a   1.000
_cell.length_b   1.000
_cell.length_c   1.000
_cell.angle_alpha   90.00
_cell.angle_beta   90.00
_cell.angle_gamma   90.00
#
_symmetry.space_group_name_H-M   'P 1'
#
loop_
_entity.id
_entity.type
_entity.pdbx_description
1 polymer ?
#
loop_
_entity_poly.entity_id
_entity_poly.type
_entity_poly.pdbx_seq_one_letter_code
_entity_poly.pdbx_strand_id
1 'polypeptide(L)'
;MKKKIGTIGHYLDVTKANIRMAALTIVEYPSSIIGWLISNPIQFIVGFATIQFVVQQFGEINGWNYGQLAFLYGVSVISHALSMIFFIQGWFTGFYVIEGEFDRYLTRPMGVLYQFFFTQVNIFGVTDLIPGIIVFVYGCIKISFAWTFAKVLLVLCMLIGATLIRGGVYLILGTTSFYTRSCNDFGQYTQEVFDKTTMYPISMYPEAVQFILTYLIPIGWVSFYPVSGLLGTYNGPMKMAALYTLLIGIAVIGVAGMFFKRGIRKYESAGN
;
A
#
# COMPACT_ATOMS: atom_id res chain seq x y z
N MET A 1 -36.13 3.10 14.76
CA MET A 1 -35.93 1.95 13.83
C MET A 1 -34.64 1.22 14.22
N LYS A 2 -34.73 -0.01 14.76
CA LYS A 2 -33.56 -0.86 15.06
C LYS A 2 -32.95 -1.32 13.72
N LYS A 3 -31.82 -0.74 13.27
CA LYS A 3 -31.09 -1.26 12.11
C LYS A 3 -30.65 -2.70 12.43
N LYS A 4 -30.96 -3.65 11.54
CA LYS A 4 -30.52 -5.04 11.70
C LYS A 4 -28.99 -5.07 11.67
N ILE A 5 -28.39 -5.62 12.73
CA ILE A 5 -26.94 -5.87 12.82
C ILE A 5 -26.52 -6.76 11.64
N GLY A 6 -25.42 -6.42 10.94
CA GLY A 6 -24.93 -7.18 9.78
C GLY A 6 -25.48 -6.72 8.42
N THR A 7 -26.29 -5.66 8.36
CA THR A 7 -26.68 -5.06 7.07
C THR A 7 -25.60 -4.13 6.52
N ILE A 8 -25.53 -3.97 5.18
CA ILE A 8 -24.59 -3.04 4.51
C ILE A 8 -24.65 -1.64 5.14
N GLY A 9 -25.87 -1.16 5.48
CA GLY A 9 -26.04 0.13 6.15
C GLY A 9 -25.39 0.19 7.54
N HIS A 10 -25.38 -0.90 8.30
CA HIS A 10 -24.69 -0.98 9.59
C HIS A 10 -23.16 -0.89 9.42
N TYR A 11 -22.61 -1.62 8.43
CA TYR A 11 -21.18 -1.55 8.12
C TYR A 11 -20.75 -0.13 7.71
N LEU A 12 -21.52 0.56 6.88
CA LEU A 12 -21.23 1.94 6.47
C LEU A 12 -21.27 2.91 7.65
N ASP A 13 -22.24 2.77 8.56
CA ASP A 13 -22.34 3.64 9.73
C ASP A 13 -21.17 3.44 10.69
N VAL A 14 -20.74 2.19 10.90
CA VAL A 14 -19.55 1.88 11.71
C VAL A 14 -18.28 2.46 11.06
N THR A 15 -18.10 2.28 9.74
CA THR A 15 -16.97 2.88 9.03
C THR A 15 -16.92 4.40 9.17
N LYS A 16 -18.07 5.08 8.99
CA LYS A 16 -18.17 6.54 9.16
C LYS A 16 -17.82 6.97 10.58
N ALA A 17 -18.30 6.24 11.59
CA ALA A 17 -17.96 6.52 12.98
C ALA A 17 -16.46 6.36 13.25
N ASN A 18 -15.83 5.31 12.71
CA ASN A 18 -14.40 5.05 12.88
C ASN A 18 -13.55 6.11 12.17
N ILE A 19 -13.90 6.52 10.95
CA ILE A 19 -13.22 7.62 10.24
C ILE A 19 -13.35 8.91 11.05
N ARG A 20 -14.54 9.20 11.61
CA ARG A 20 -14.73 10.37 12.46
C ARG A 20 -13.86 10.32 13.72
N MET A 21 -13.76 9.16 14.37
CA MET A 21 -12.89 8.98 15.53
C MET A 21 -11.42 9.16 15.15
N ALA A 22 -10.97 8.56 14.04
CA ALA A 22 -9.61 8.75 13.53
C ALA A 22 -9.31 10.24 13.24
N ALA A 23 -10.27 10.99 12.69
CA ALA A 23 -10.13 12.43 12.48
C ALA A 23 -10.06 13.22 13.80
N LEU A 24 -10.77 12.80 14.84
CA LEU A 24 -10.70 13.44 16.17
C LEU A 24 -9.33 13.25 16.83
N THR A 25 -8.63 12.15 16.55
CA THR A 25 -7.27 11.90 17.05
C THR A 25 -6.30 13.02 16.59
N ILE A 26 -6.56 13.64 15.44
CA ILE A 26 -5.80 14.80 14.95
C ILE A 26 -5.90 15.98 15.93
N VAL A 27 -7.10 16.23 16.43
CA VAL A 27 -7.36 17.36 17.35
C VAL A 27 -6.82 17.07 18.73
N GLU A 28 -6.85 15.80 19.15
CA GLU A 28 -6.41 15.38 20.46
C GLU A 28 -4.88 15.34 20.60
N TYR A 29 -4.17 14.96 19.52
CA TYR A 29 -2.71 14.83 19.52
C TYR A 29 -2.05 15.66 18.41
N PRO A 30 -2.13 17.01 18.45
CA PRO A 30 -1.63 17.88 17.38
C PRO A 30 -0.11 17.78 17.20
N SER A 31 0.65 17.57 18.28
CA SER A 31 2.11 17.41 18.23
C SER A 31 2.54 16.19 17.43
N SER A 32 1.81 15.10 17.54
CA SER A 32 2.10 13.88 16.76
C SER A 32 1.91 14.12 15.27
N ILE A 33 0.84 14.81 14.88
CA ILE A 33 0.60 15.15 13.47
C ILE A 33 1.67 16.07 12.92
N ILE A 34 2.07 17.09 13.68
CA ILE A 34 3.14 18.00 13.25
C ILE A 34 4.44 17.21 13.06
N GLY A 35 4.74 16.26 13.97
CA GLY A 35 5.88 15.37 13.83
C GLY A 35 5.83 14.55 12.52
N TRP A 36 4.69 13.93 12.22
CA TRP A 36 4.50 13.16 10.99
C TRP A 36 4.49 14.03 9.73
N LEU A 37 3.89 15.21 9.76
CA LEU A 37 3.90 16.18 8.66
C LEU A 37 5.29 16.71 8.32
N ILE A 38 6.24 16.66 9.24
CA ILE A 38 7.62 17.07 9.02
C ILE A 38 8.47 15.86 8.61
N SER A 39 8.42 14.76 9.35
CA SER A 39 9.31 13.60 9.15
C SER A 39 9.02 12.85 7.84
N ASN A 40 7.76 12.58 7.52
CA ASN A 40 7.41 11.80 6.34
C ASN A 40 7.77 12.50 5.01
N PRO A 41 7.39 13.78 4.78
CA PRO A 41 7.81 14.47 3.57
C PRO A 41 9.33 14.52 3.39
N ILE A 42 10.11 14.66 4.48
CA ILE A 42 11.57 14.65 4.41
C ILE A 42 12.08 13.32 3.83
N GLN A 43 11.56 12.19 4.29
CA GLN A 43 11.94 10.87 3.77
C GLN A 43 11.69 10.76 2.26
N PHE A 44 10.52 11.19 1.80
CA PHE A 44 10.16 11.12 0.37
C PHE A 44 10.93 12.14 -0.48
N ILE A 45 11.21 13.34 0.06
CA ILE A 45 12.04 14.35 -0.61
C ILE A 45 13.48 13.81 -0.77
N VAL A 46 14.06 13.20 0.26
CA VAL A 46 15.39 12.58 0.17
C VAL A 46 15.40 11.46 -0.89
N GLY A 47 14.37 10.60 -0.91
CA GLY A 47 14.24 9.58 -1.95
C GLY A 47 14.17 10.17 -3.35
N PHE A 48 13.36 11.21 -3.54
CA PHE A 48 13.25 11.91 -4.83
C PHE A 48 14.54 12.64 -5.24
N ALA A 49 15.22 13.29 -4.28
CA ALA A 49 16.51 13.93 -4.51
C ALA A 49 17.58 12.90 -4.90
N THR A 50 17.54 11.70 -4.33
CA THR A 50 18.43 10.60 -4.71
C THR A 50 18.24 10.21 -6.18
N ILE A 51 17.00 10.07 -6.65
CA ILE A 51 16.71 9.81 -8.07
C ILE A 51 17.27 10.93 -8.94
N GLN A 52 17.06 12.19 -8.55
CA GLN A 52 17.59 13.35 -9.28
C GLN A 52 19.11 13.32 -9.38
N PHE A 53 19.78 13.05 -8.27
CA PHE A 53 21.25 12.98 -8.23
C PHE A 53 21.79 11.87 -9.14
N VAL A 54 21.19 10.68 -9.10
CA VAL A 54 21.60 9.55 -9.94
C VAL A 54 21.40 9.88 -11.42
N VAL A 55 20.27 10.46 -11.80
CA VAL A 55 20.01 10.83 -13.21
C VAL A 55 20.94 11.96 -13.67
N GLN A 56 21.31 12.92 -12.81
CA GLN A 56 22.26 13.96 -13.16
C GLN A 56 23.65 13.39 -13.47
N GLN A 57 24.05 12.30 -12.79
CA GLN A 57 25.35 11.66 -13.01
C GLN A 57 25.36 10.75 -14.23
N PHE A 58 24.29 10.02 -14.49
CA PHE A 58 24.24 8.96 -15.49
C PHE A 58 23.36 9.28 -16.70
N GLY A 59 22.63 10.41 -16.69
CA GLY A 59 21.70 10.84 -17.74
C GLY A 59 20.36 10.12 -17.67
N GLU A 60 20.39 8.80 -17.72
CA GLU A 60 19.18 7.95 -17.67
C GLU A 60 19.46 6.70 -16.82
N ILE A 61 18.41 6.14 -16.25
CA ILE A 61 18.50 4.86 -15.54
C ILE A 61 17.80 3.81 -16.40
N ASN A 62 18.59 2.99 -17.07
CA ASN A 62 18.10 1.87 -17.91
C ASN A 62 17.04 2.30 -18.94
N GLY A 63 17.27 3.45 -19.62
CA GLY A 63 16.39 4.03 -20.61
C GLY A 63 15.21 4.83 -20.03
N TRP A 64 15.21 5.07 -18.71
CA TRP A 64 14.20 5.90 -18.06
C TRP A 64 14.76 7.30 -17.78
N ASN A 65 14.11 8.32 -18.32
CA ASN A 65 14.45 9.70 -18.02
C ASN A 65 13.88 10.15 -16.67
N TYR A 66 14.38 11.30 -16.17
CA TYR A 66 13.99 11.84 -14.87
C TYR A 66 12.47 12.03 -14.68
N GLY A 67 11.76 12.50 -15.72
CA GLY A 67 10.30 12.69 -15.66
C GLY A 67 9.54 11.38 -15.51
N GLN A 68 9.98 10.34 -16.22
CA GLN A 68 9.38 9.00 -16.13
C GLN A 68 9.65 8.36 -14.76
N LEU A 69 10.84 8.54 -14.21
CA LEU A 69 11.18 8.08 -12.85
C LEU A 69 10.41 8.84 -11.78
N ALA A 70 10.21 10.15 -11.95
CA ALA A 70 9.36 10.94 -11.06
C ALA A 70 7.91 10.43 -11.08
N PHE A 71 7.37 10.12 -12.27
CA PHE A 71 6.04 9.54 -12.41
C PHE A 71 5.94 8.18 -11.70
N LEU A 72 6.91 7.29 -11.94
CA LEU A 72 7.00 5.96 -11.33
C LEU A 72 7.07 6.05 -9.80
N TYR A 73 7.95 6.90 -9.29
CA TYR A 73 8.12 7.12 -7.84
C TYR A 73 6.86 7.72 -7.21
N GLY A 74 6.23 8.69 -7.87
CA GLY A 74 4.97 9.28 -7.40
C GLY A 74 3.86 8.24 -7.26
N VAL A 75 3.71 7.32 -8.23
CA VAL A 75 2.78 6.19 -8.15
C VAL A 75 3.10 5.28 -6.97
N SER A 76 4.39 4.98 -6.76
CA SER A 76 4.83 4.17 -5.63
C SER A 76 4.48 4.81 -4.29
N VAL A 77 4.77 6.11 -4.11
CA VAL A 77 4.48 6.83 -2.86
C VAL A 77 2.98 6.95 -2.61
N ILE A 78 2.16 7.23 -3.64
CA ILE A 78 0.71 7.28 -3.48
C ILE A 78 0.16 5.90 -3.08
N SER A 79 0.62 4.82 -3.72
CA SER A 79 0.18 3.47 -3.35
C SER A 79 0.62 3.08 -1.94
N HIS A 80 1.81 3.52 -1.51
CA HIS A 80 2.28 3.40 -0.13
C HIS A 80 1.32 4.11 0.84
N ALA A 81 1.07 5.39 0.63
CA ALA A 81 0.18 6.20 1.46
C ALA A 81 -1.22 5.56 1.59
N LEU A 82 -1.81 5.13 0.47
CA LEU A 82 -3.11 4.45 0.48
C LEU A 82 -3.05 3.12 1.25
N SER A 83 -1.96 2.36 1.12
CA SER A 83 -1.80 1.12 1.88
C SER A 83 -1.64 1.36 3.37
N MET A 84 -0.96 2.44 3.78
CA MET A 84 -0.86 2.86 5.17
C MET A 84 -2.19 3.31 5.76
N ILE A 85 -3.04 3.98 4.97
CA ILE A 85 -4.38 4.40 5.40
C ILE A 85 -5.29 3.19 5.65
N PHE A 86 -5.33 2.23 4.73
CA PHE A 86 -6.35 1.17 4.74
C PHE A 86 -5.86 -0.18 5.24
N PHE A 87 -4.56 -0.50 5.13
CA PHE A 87 -4.03 -1.85 5.35
C PHE A 87 -2.92 -1.94 6.41
N ILE A 88 -2.61 -0.87 7.12
CA ILE A 88 -1.58 -0.86 8.17
C ILE A 88 -1.85 -1.90 9.26
N GLN A 89 -3.13 -2.23 9.50
CA GLN A 89 -3.51 -3.25 10.48
C GLN A 89 -2.92 -4.63 10.13
N GLY A 90 -2.73 -4.93 8.85
CA GLY A 90 -2.03 -6.14 8.41
C GLY A 90 -0.62 -6.25 8.99
N TRP A 91 0.09 -5.13 9.06
CA TRP A 91 1.40 -5.04 9.69
C TRP A 91 1.34 -5.32 11.20
N PHE A 92 0.38 -4.72 11.92
CA PHE A 92 0.25 -4.87 13.36
C PHE A 92 -0.42 -6.18 13.81
N THR A 93 -0.72 -7.11 12.91
CA THR A 93 -1.40 -8.38 13.26
C THR A 93 -0.66 -9.13 14.37
N GLY A 94 0.68 -9.19 14.31
CA GLY A 94 1.49 -9.87 15.31
C GLY A 94 1.34 -9.28 16.71
N PHE A 95 1.32 -7.95 16.81
CA PHE A 95 1.08 -7.25 18.07
C PHE A 95 -0.27 -7.61 18.67
N TYR A 96 -1.35 -7.52 17.88
CA TYR A 96 -2.71 -7.86 18.35
C TYR A 96 -2.86 -9.31 18.80
N VAL A 97 -2.12 -10.23 18.15
CA VAL A 97 -2.14 -11.66 18.50
C VAL A 97 -1.45 -11.91 19.83
N ILE A 98 -0.30 -11.28 20.10
CA ILE A 98 0.50 -11.51 21.28
C ILE A 98 -0.11 -10.82 22.51
N GLU A 99 -0.57 -9.58 22.35
CA GLU A 99 -1.19 -8.80 23.43
C GLU A 99 -2.63 -9.27 23.75
N GLY A 100 -3.16 -10.29 23.04
CA GLY A 100 -4.53 -10.79 23.27
C GLY A 100 -5.62 -9.82 22.79
N GLU A 101 -5.25 -8.68 22.20
CA GLU A 101 -6.21 -7.69 21.70
C GLU A 101 -7.04 -8.19 20.52
N PHE A 102 -6.62 -9.29 19.89
CA PHE A 102 -7.35 -9.90 18.78
C PHE A 102 -8.70 -10.46 19.20
N ASP A 103 -8.88 -10.84 20.47
CA ASP A 103 -10.15 -11.38 21.01
C ASP A 103 -11.33 -10.42 20.81
N ARG A 104 -11.08 -9.11 20.87
CA ARG A 104 -12.12 -8.10 20.64
C ARG A 104 -12.76 -8.17 19.26
N TYR A 105 -12.01 -8.63 18.23
CA TYR A 105 -12.54 -8.79 16.88
C TYR A 105 -13.38 -10.05 16.73
N LEU A 106 -13.13 -11.08 17.55
CA LEU A 106 -13.87 -12.33 17.54
C LEU A 106 -15.23 -12.23 18.26
N THR A 107 -15.33 -11.36 19.25
CA THR A 107 -16.53 -11.21 20.09
C THR A 107 -17.60 -10.31 19.48
N ARG A 108 -17.25 -9.49 18.49
CA ARG A 108 -18.20 -8.55 17.84
C ARG A 108 -19.00 -9.21 16.73
N PRO A 109 -20.29 -8.87 16.57
CA PRO A 109 -21.18 -9.49 15.57
C PRO A 109 -20.96 -8.92 14.14
N MET A 110 -19.72 -8.89 13.67
CA MET A 110 -19.32 -8.37 12.36
C MET A 110 -18.22 -9.25 11.78
N GLY A 111 -18.04 -9.23 10.45
CA GLY A 111 -16.97 -9.98 9.82
C GLY A 111 -15.59 -9.56 10.34
N VAL A 112 -14.79 -10.50 10.85
CA VAL A 112 -13.49 -10.21 11.50
C VAL A 112 -12.56 -9.43 10.58
N LEU A 113 -12.43 -9.84 9.31
CA LEU A 113 -11.56 -9.17 8.34
C LEU A 113 -11.98 -7.72 8.09
N TYR A 114 -13.29 -7.48 8.01
CA TYR A 114 -13.81 -6.12 7.87
C TYR A 114 -13.49 -5.27 9.09
N GLN A 115 -13.79 -5.78 10.29
CA GLN A 115 -13.48 -5.08 11.53
C GLN A 115 -11.99 -4.75 11.60
N PHE A 116 -11.14 -5.72 11.29
CA PHE A 116 -9.70 -5.59 11.35
C PHE A 116 -9.18 -4.43 10.51
N PHE A 117 -9.66 -4.26 9.27
CA PHE A 117 -9.21 -3.18 8.40
C PHE A 117 -9.94 -1.84 8.62
N PHE A 118 -11.23 -1.88 8.95
CA PHE A 118 -12.04 -0.65 8.95
C PHE A 118 -12.38 -0.10 10.33
N THR A 119 -11.93 -0.74 11.42
CA THR A 119 -12.10 -0.18 12.77
C THR A 119 -11.02 0.82 13.16
N GLN A 120 -9.85 0.75 12.55
CA GLN A 120 -8.72 1.63 12.83
C GLN A 120 -8.13 2.16 11.52
N VAL A 121 -8.78 3.13 10.92
CA VAL A 121 -8.24 3.82 9.74
C VAL A 121 -7.08 4.72 10.19
N ASN A 122 -5.90 4.54 9.59
CA ASN A 122 -4.74 5.34 9.94
C ASN A 122 -4.75 6.67 9.19
N ILE A 123 -5.21 7.71 9.87
CA ILE A 123 -5.28 9.06 9.29
C ILE A 123 -3.89 9.65 9.02
N PHE A 124 -2.84 9.20 9.74
CA PHE A 124 -1.47 9.70 9.52
C PHE A 124 -0.91 9.32 8.14
N GLY A 125 -1.38 8.26 7.51
CA GLY A 125 -1.02 7.94 6.13
C GLY A 125 -1.39 9.03 5.10
N VAL A 126 -2.28 9.97 5.47
CA VAL A 126 -2.61 11.13 4.64
C VAL A 126 -1.40 12.07 4.48
N THR A 127 -0.49 12.10 5.46
CA THR A 127 0.73 12.91 5.37
C THR A 127 1.64 12.46 4.23
N ASP A 128 1.60 11.17 3.87
CA ASP A 128 2.39 10.57 2.80
C ASP A 128 1.78 10.82 1.41
N LEU A 129 0.46 11.04 1.35
CA LEU A 129 -0.22 11.38 0.10
C LEU A 129 0.26 12.71 -0.49
N ILE A 130 0.57 13.69 0.37
CA ILE A 130 0.98 15.03 -0.07
C ILE A 130 2.25 14.98 -0.92
N PRO A 131 3.40 14.46 -0.43
CA PRO A 131 4.59 14.33 -1.25
C PRO A 131 4.38 13.40 -2.45
N GLY A 132 3.62 12.31 -2.30
CA GLY A 132 3.30 11.41 -3.41
C GLY A 132 2.59 12.11 -4.56
N ILE A 133 1.56 12.90 -4.27
CA ILE A 133 0.82 13.67 -5.28
C ILE A 133 1.73 14.73 -5.92
N ILE A 134 2.53 15.45 -5.13
CA ILE A 134 3.44 16.49 -5.64
C ILE A 134 4.42 15.87 -6.66
N VAL A 135 5.08 14.77 -6.30
CA VAL A 135 6.05 14.10 -7.19
C VAL A 135 5.35 13.50 -8.42
N PHE A 136 4.17 12.91 -8.26
CA PHE A 136 3.38 12.39 -9.37
C PHE A 136 3.00 13.48 -10.37
N VAL A 137 2.46 14.60 -9.89
CA VAL A 137 2.09 15.76 -10.73
C VAL A 137 3.33 16.34 -11.42
N TYR A 138 4.44 16.47 -10.69
CA TYR A 138 5.72 16.88 -11.27
C TYR A 138 6.16 15.96 -12.42
N GLY A 139 6.07 14.64 -12.23
CA GLY A 139 6.34 13.65 -13.27
C GLY A 139 5.43 13.83 -14.49
N CYS A 140 4.12 13.99 -14.28
CA CYS A 140 3.15 14.25 -15.35
C CYS A 140 3.52 15.49 -16.20
N ILE A 141 3.91 16.58 -15.54
CA ILE A 141 4.31 17.83 -16.20
C ILE A 141 5.59 17.61 -17.03
N LYS A 142 6.61 16.96 -16.43
CA LYS A 142 7.90 16.73 -17.09
C LYS A 142 7.84 15.85 -18.34
N ILE A 143 6.94 14.86 -18.33
CA ILE A 143 6.75 13.98 -19.50
C ILE A 143 5.65 14.48 -20.46
N SER A 144 5.07 15.68 -20.20
CA SER A 144 3.93 16.22 -20.95
C SER A 144 2.80 15.17 -21.10
N PHE A 145 2.42 14.53 -20.00
CA PHE A 145 1.46 13.43 -19.99
C PHE A 145 0.10 13.86 -20.52
N ALA A 146 -0.26 13.36 -21.69
CA ALA A 146 -1.55 13.64 -22.32
C ALA A 146 -2.67 12.87 -21.60
N TRP A 147 -3.48 13.57 -20.82
CA TRP A 147 -4.62 13.00 -20.12
C TRP A 147 -5.77 12.71 -21.08
N THR A 148 -6.29 11.48 -21.01
CA THR A 148 -7.54 11.06 -21.63
C THR A 148 -8.39 10.35 -20.58
N PHE A 149 -9.70 10.26 -20.79
CA PHE A 149 -10.58 9.55 -19.85
C PHE A 149 -10.12 8.10 -19.60
N ALA A 150 -9.69 7.40 -20.65
CA ALA A 150 -9.16 6.04 -20.52
C ALA A 150 -7.89 5.98 -19.65
N LYS A 151 -6.96 6.94 -19.80
CA LYS A 151 -5.75 7.01 -18.98
C LYS A 151 -6.05 7.33 -17.52
N VAL A 152 -7.03 8.17 -17.25
CA VAL A 152 -7.48 8.42 -15.85
C VAL A 152 -7.98 7.13 -15.21
N LEU A 153 -8.81 6.36 -15.91
CA LEU A 153 -9.28 5.06 -15.41
C LEU A 153 -8.12 4.08 -15.19
N LEU A 154 -7.15 4.03 -16.10
CA LEU A 154 -5.97 3.18 -15.96
C LEU A 154 -5.11 3.58 -14.75
N VAL A 155 -4.91 4.88 -14.52
CA VAL A 155 -4.20 5.38 -13.32
C VAL A 155 -4.94 4.98 -12.05
N LEU A 156 -6.27 5.10 -12.01
CA LEU A 156 -7.05 4.66 -10.85
C LEU A 156 -6.96 3.15 -10.64
N CYS A 157 -7.07 2.34 -11.70
CA CYS A 157 -6.89 0.88 -11.63
C CYS A 157 -5.50 0.51 -11.10
N MET A 158 -4.46 1.18 -11.59
CA MET A 158 -3.08 0.99 -11.15
C MET A 158 -2.91 1.32 -9.67
N LEU A 159 -3.38 2.48 -9.21
CA LEU A 159 -3.25 2.89 -7.80
C LEU A 159 -4.02 1.96 -6.86
N ILE A 160 -5.25 1.60 -7.21
CA ILE A 160 -6.06 0.65 -6.42
C ILE A 160 -5.36 -0.72 -6.38
N GLY A 161 -4.95 -1.24 -7.53
CA GLY A 161 -4.27 -2.54 -7.61
C GLY A 161 -2.96 -2.57 -6.83
N ALA A 162 -2.13 -1.54 -6.95
CA ALA A 162 -0.88 -1.40 -6.22
C ALA A 162 -1.10 -1.35 -4.69
N THR A 163 -2.13 -0.63 -4.25
CA THR A 163 -2.55 -0.58 -2.85
C THR A 163 -2.99 -1.95 -2.33
N LEU A 164 -3.78 -2.69 -3.11
CA LEU A 164 -4.23 -4.05 -2.77
C LEU A 164 -3.06 -5.04 -2.72
N ILE A 165 -2.06 -4.93 -3.61
CA ILE A 165 -0.85 -5.76 -3.57
C ILE A 165 -0.10 -5.53 -2.28
N ARG A 166 0.22 -4.26 -1.94
CA ARG A 166 0.92 -3.91 -0.70
C ARG A 166 0.14 -4.41 0.53
N GLY A 167 -1.13 -4.07 0.63
CA GLY A 167 -1.99 -4.46 1.74
C GLY A 167 -2.15 -5.97 1.88
N GLY A 168 -2.25 -6.70 0.77
CA GLY A 168 -2.33 -8.16 0.77
C GLY A 168 -1.04 -8.80 1.27
N VAL A 169 0.13 -8.29 0.86
CA VAL A 169 1.43 -8.79 1.36
C VAL A 169 1.58 -8.50 2.85
N TYR A 170 1.22 -7.31 3.33
CA TYR A 170 1.23 -7.00 4.77
C TYR A 170 0.33 -7.97 5.56
N LEU A 171 -0.87 -8.25 5.03
CA LEU A 171 -1.79 -9.18 5.68
C LEU A 171 -1.26 -10.63 5.68
N ILE A 172 -0.64 -11.10 4.58
CA ILE A 172 -0.04 -12.44 4.52
C ILE A 172 1.05 -12.57 5.58
N LEU A 173 1.98 -11.63 5.63
CA LEU A 173 3.10 -11.66 6.57
C LEU A 173 2.61 -11.51 8.01
N GLY A 174 1.70 -10.56 8.28
CA GLY A 174 1.11 -10.44 9.61
C GLY A 174 0.37 -11.70 10.06
N THR A 175 -0.30 -12.40 9.13
CA THR A 175 -1.01 -13.67 9.42
C THR A 175 -0.08 -14.78 9.92
N THR A 176 1.21 -14.75 9.58
CA THR A 176 2.17 -15.74 10.07
C THR A 176 2.26 -15.76 11.60
N SER A 177 1.96 -14.62 12.26
CA SER A 177 1.99 -14.50 13.72
C SER A 177 0.98 -15.41 14.43
N PHE A 178 -0.13 -15.78 13.77
CA PHE A 178 -1.08 -16.78 14.31
C PHE A 178 -0.46 -18.17 14.44
N TYR A 179 0.59 -18.47 13.67
CA TYR A 179 1.27 -19.75 13.67
C TYR A 179 2.55 -19.73 14.51
N THR A 180 3.29 -18.63 14.46
CA THR A 180 4.59 -18.50 15.14
C THR A 180 4.47 -18.01 16.57
N ARG A 181 3.34 -17.39 16.93
CA ARG A 181 3.11 -16.70 18.23
C ARG A 181 4.22 -15.72 18.55
N SER A 182 4.78 -15.07 17.54
CA SER A 182 5.82 -14.06 17.69
C SER A 182 5.43 -12.78 16.98
N CYS A 183 5.79 -11.65 17.60
CA CYS A 183 5.73 -10.34 16.95
C CYS A 183 7.00 -10.20 16.12
N ASN A 184 6.91 -10.55 14.85
CA ASN A 184 8.02 -10.31 13.93
C ASN A 184 7.80 -8.94 13.30
N ASP A 185 8.84 -8.10 13.29
CA ASP A 185 8.85 -6.78 12.63
C ASP A 185 8.87 -6.89 11.09
N PHE A 186 8.27 -7.96 10.55
CA PHE A 186 8.16 -8.17 9.11
C PHE A 186 7.47 -7.02 8.38
N GLY A 187 6.59 -6.27 9.08
CA GLY A 187 5.92 -5.11 8.52
C GLY A 187 6.90 -4.04 8.08
N GLN A 188 7.82 -3.63 8.95
CA GLN A 188 8.80 -2.58 8.67
C GLN A 188 9.77 -3.01 7.56
N TYR A 189 10.35 -4.21 7.66
CA TYR A 189 11.24 -4.73 6.61
C TYR A 189 10.54 -4.85 5.26
N THR A 190 9.30 -5.30 5.25
CA THR A 190 8.52 -5.42 4.02
C THR A 190 8.26 -4.06 3.41
N GLN A 191 7.91 -3.06 4.22
CA GLN A 191 7.75 -1.69 3.75
C GLN A 191 9.04 -1.16 3.12
N GLU A 192 10.18 -1.31 3.80
CA GLU A 192 11.47 -0.88 3.26
C GLU A 192 11.80 -1.55 1.92
N VAL A 193 11.55 -2.86 1.81
CA VAL A 193 11.76 -3.59 0.54
C VAL A 193 10.86 -3.03 -0.55
N PHE A 194 9.57 -2.81 -0.28
CA PHE A 194 8.67 -2.19 -1.24
C PHE A 194 9.15 -0.81 -1.65
N ASP A 195 9.44 0.08 -0.69
CA ASP A 195 9.75 1.47 -0.96
C ASP A 195 11.06 1.63 -1.72
N LYS A 196 12.11 0.89 -1.34
CA LYS A 196 13.39 0.90 -2.04
C LYS A 196 13.32 0.26 -3.43
N THR A 197 12.55 -0.83 -3.58
CA THR A 197 12.47 -1.55 -4.85
C THR A 197 11.58 -0.83 -5.86
N THR A 198 10.47 -0.22 -5.42
CA THR A 198 9.54 0.47 -6.32
C THR A 198 9.98 1.88 -6.70
N MET A 199 11.06 2.38 -6.10
CA MET A 199 11.68 3.66 -6.41
C MET A 199 12.36 3.66 -7.79
N TYR A 200 12.84 2.50 -8.24
CA TYR A 200 13.57 2.33 -9.47
C TYR A 200 12.89 1.34 -10.43
N PRO A 201 13.20 1.40 -11.74
CA PRO A 201 12.71 0.41 -12.69
C PRO A 201 13.23 -0.99 -12.32
N ILE A 202 12.32 -1.98 -12.32
CA ILE A 202 12.71 -3.36 -11.96
C ILE A 202 13.74 -3.94 -12.95
N SER A 203 13.78 -3.40 -14.18
CA SER A 203 14.71 -3.80 -15.23
C SER A 203 16.18 -3.54 -14.88
N MET A 204 16.49 -2.78 -13.83
CA MET A 204 17.88 -2.57 -13.37
C MET A 204 18.40 -3.70 -12.48
N TYR A 205 17.53 -4.58 -11.98
CA TYR A 205 17.93 -5.72 -11.16
C TYR A 205 18.32 -6.93 -12.02
N PRO A 206 19.14 -7.87 -11.50
CA PRO A 206 19.43 -9.14 -12.17
C PRO A 206 18.13 -9.93 -12.46
N GLU A 207 18.14 -10.74 -13.53
CA GLU A 207 16.94 -11.49 -13.98
C GLU A 207 16.30 -12.35 -12.89
N ALA A 208 17.11 -13.02 -12.06
CA ALA A 208 16.60 -13.82 -10.95
C ALA A 208 15.83 -12.96 -9.93
N VAL A 209 16.30 -11.75 -9.64
CA VAL A 209 15.62 -10.79 -8.74
C VAL A 209 14.35 -10.27 -9.41
N GLN A 210 14.41 -9.94 -10.71
CA GLN A 210 13.21 -9.54 -11.47
C GLN A 210 12.13 -10.62 -11.43
N PHE A 211 12.50 -11.90 -11.56
CA PHE A 211 11.57 -13.02 -11.46
C PHE A 211 10.89 -13.08 -10.10
N ILE A 212 11.67 -12.99 -9.00
CA ILE A 212 11.14 -12.99 -7.63
C ILE A 212 10.18 -11.81 -7.42
N LEU A 213 10.59 -10.60 -7.82
CA LEU A 213 9.82 -9.36 -7.64
C LEU A 213 8.61 -9.24 -8.56
N THR A 214 8.49 -10.12 -9.55
CA THR A 214 7.36 -10.14 -10.49
C THR A 214 6.34 -11.22 -10.14
N TYR A 215 6.81 -12.43 -9.80
CA TYR A 215 5.96 -13.61 -9.70
C TYR A 215 5.79 -14.12 -8.27
N LEU A 216 6.81 -14.03 -7.42
CA LEU A 216 6.74 -14.51 -6.04
C LEU A 216 6.19 -13.44 -5.09
N ILE A 217 6.80 -12.25 -5.14
CA ILE A 217 6.32 -11.07 -4.41
C ILE A 217 6.05 -10.01 -5.47
N PRO A 218 4.78 -9.75 -5.86
CA PRO A 218 4.45 -8.99 -7.08
C PRO A 218 4.72 -7.49 -6.95
N ILE A 219 5.93 -7.11 -6.49
CA ILE A 219 6.37 -5.72 -6.27
C ILE A 219 6.47 -4.97 -7.61
N GLY A 220 6.93 -5.63 -8.68
CA GLY A 220 7.03 -5.02 -10.00
C GLY A 220 5.70 -4.50 -10.54
N TRP A 221 4.59 -5.11 -10.10
CA TRP A 221 3.23 -4.69 -10.46
C TRP A 221 2.74 -3.48 -9.64
N VAL A 222 3.45 -3.06 -8.61
CA VAL A 222 3.08 -1.87 -7.83
C VAL A 222 3.34 -0.57 -8.60
N SER A 223 4.44 -0.50 -9.33
CA SER A 223 4.81 0.72 -10.07
C SER A 223 5.34 0.44 -11.48
N PHE A 224 6.34 -0.43 -11.64
CA PHE A 224 7.09 -0.57 -12.87
C PHE A 224 6.23 -1.02 -14.08
N TYR A 225 5.57 -2.18 -14.00
CA TYR A 225 4.79 -2.70 -15.14
C TYR A 225 3.62 -1.81 -15.51
N PRO A 226 2.76 -1.33 -14.58
CA PRO A 226 1.65 -0.47 -14.94
C PRO A 226 2.10 0.88 -15.49
N VAL A 227 3.17 1.47 -14.94
CA VAL A 227 3.72 2.73 -15.45
C VAL A 227 4.35 2.53 -16.82
N SER A 228 5.13 1.46 -17.02
CA SER A 228 5.72 1.12 -18.32
C SER A 228 4.66 0.95 -19.41
N GLY A 229 3.57 0.25 -19.10
CA GLY A 229 2.44 0.06 -20.00
C GLY A 229 1.73 1.36 -20.34
N LEU A 230 1.56 2.25 -19.33
CA LEU A 230 0.90 3.54 -19.51
C LEU A 230 1.74 4.54 -20.32
N LEU A 231 3.06 4.53 -20.12
CA LEU A 231 4.01 5.41 -20.83
C LEU A 231 4.50 4.82 -22.15
N GLY A 232 4.28 3.53 -22.42
CA GLY A 232 4.75 2.86 -23.63
C GLY A 232 6.27 2.65 -23.66
N THR A 233 6.92 2.62 -22.49
CA THR A 233 8.38 2.45 -22.36
C THR A 233 8.83 0.99 -22.47
N TYR A 234 7.91 0.05 -22.39
CA TYR A 234 8.17 -1.38 -22.47
C TYR A 234 7.68 -1.96 -23.79
N ASN A 235 8.56 -2.55 -24.58
CA ASN A 235 8.25 -3.22 -25.84
C ASN A 235 7.63 -4.60 -25.55
N GLY A 236 6.31 -4.65 -25.32
CA GLY A 236 5.61 -5.89 -25.07
C GLY A 236 4.08 -5.73 -24.98
N PRO A 237 3.32 -6.81 -24.77
CA PRO A 237 1.85 -6.79 -24.75
C PRO A 237 1.27 -6.06 -23.53
N MET A 238 2.02 -5.19 -22.89
CA MET A 238 1.70 -4.59 -21.58
C MET A 238 0.89 -3.30 -21.65
N LYS A 239 0.26 -2.96 -22.77
CA LYS A 239 -0.61 -1.76 -22.86
C LYS A 239 -1.72 -1.73 -21.79
N MET A 240 -2.15 -2.90 -21.31
CA MET A 240 -3.17 -3.07 -20.28
C MET A 240 -2.59 -3.42 -18.88
N ALA A 241 -1.28 -3.20 -18.66
CA ALA A 241 -0.61 -3.56 -17.42
C ALA A 241 -1.27 -2.93 -16.17
N ALA A 242 -1.81 -1.71 -16.28
CA ALA A 242 -2.56 -1.07 -15.21
C ALA A 242 -3.83 -1.85 -14.81
N LEU A 243 -4.53 -2.46 -15.77
CA LEU A 243 -5.68 -3.32 -15.49
C LEU A 243 -5.23 -4.66 -14.88
N TYR A 244 -4.15 -5.24 -15.40
CA TYR A 244 -3.57 -6.46 -14.82
C TYR A 244 -3.12 -6.23 -13.39
N THR A 245 -2.59 -5.06 -13.05
CA THR A 245 -2.24 -4.68 -11.67
C THR A 245 -3.46 -4.74 -10.74
N LEU A 246 -4.62 -4.26 -11.20
CA LEU A 246 -5.86 -4.36 -10.42
C LEU A 246 -6.28 -5.82 -10.22
N LEU A 247 -6.23 -6.65 -11.25
CA LEU A 247 -6.58 -8.08 -11.16
C LEU A 247 -5.64 -8.83 -10.23
N ILE A 248 -4.32 -8.58 -10.33
CA ILE A 248 -3.31 -9.15 -9.43
C ILE A 248 -3.55 -8.69 -7.99
N GLY A 249 -3.84 -7.40 -7.78
CA GLY A 249 -4.16 -6.87 -6.46
C GLY A 249 -5.38 -7.55 -5.83
N ILE A 250 -6.45 -7.75 -6.61
CA ILE A 250 -7.65 -8.50 -6.16
C ILE A 250 -7.29 -9.95 -5.82
N ALA A 251 -6.46 -10.60 -6.64
CA ALA A 251 -6.02 -11.96 -6.38
C ALA A 251 -5.17 -12.05 -5.10
N VAL A 252 -4.20 -11.16 -4.92
CA VAL A 252 -3.32 -11.13 -3.73
C VAL A 252 -4.12 -10.88 -2.45
N ILE A 253 -5.02 -9.90 -2.44
CA ILE A 253 -5.85 -9.63 -1.25
C ILE A 253 -6.83 -10.78 -0.98
N GLY A 254 -7.33 -11.44 -2.02
CA GLY A 254 -8.16 -12.64 -1.90
C GLY A 254 -7.42 -13.81 -1.24
N VAL A 255 -6.20 -14.09 -1.71
CA VAL A 255 -5.32 -15.12 -1.12
C VAL A 255 -4.97 -14.76 0.32
N ALA A 256 -4.61 -13.50 0.58
CA ALA A 256 -4.33 -12.98 1.92
C ALA A 256 -5.52 -13.18 2.86
N GLY A 257 -6.73 -12.83 2.41
CA GLY A 257 -7.96 -13.03 3.20
C GLY A 257 -8.27 -14.49 3.48
N MET A 258 -8.02 -15.40 2.53
CA MET A 258 -8.15 -16.85 2.77
C MET A 258 -7.12 -17.35 3.78
N PHE A 259 -5.87 -16.90 3.68
CA PHE A 259 -4.81 -17.25 4.61
C PHE A 259 -5.11 -16.72 6.01
N PHE A 260 -5.55 -15.47 6.13
CA PHE A 260 -5.97 -14.86 7.38
C PHE A 260 -7.11 -15.63 8.06
N LYS A 261 -8.14 -16.03 7.30
CA LYS A 261 -9.24 -16.85 7.83
C LYS A 261 -8.76 -18.22 8.37
N ARG A 262 -7.74 -18.81 7.73
CA ARG A 262 -7.12 -20.04 8.23
C ARG A 262 -6.30 -19.77 9.50
N GLY A 263 -5.55 -18.67 9.53
CA GLY A 263 -4.79 -18.22 10.70
C GLY A 263 -5.65 -18.02 11.92
N ILE A 264 -6.81 -17.35 11.78
CA ILE A 264 -7.78 -17.17 12.88
C ILE A 264 -8.20 -18.50 13.52
N ARG A 265 -8.33 -19.56 12.76
CA ARG A 265 -8.70 -20.89 13.30
C ARG A 265 -7.60 -21.53 14.15
N LYS A 266 -6.36 -21.02 14.04
CA LYS A 266 -5.20 -21.45 14.84
C LYS A 266 -4.88 -20.49 15.98
N TYR A 267 -5.60 -19.36 16.04
CA TYR A 267 -5.46 -18.41 17.10
C TYR A 267 -5.91 -19.03 18.44
N GLU A 268 -5.06 -18.90 19.43
CA GLU A 268 -5.36 -19.20 20.83
C GLU A 268 -5.20 -17.91 21.61
N SER A 269 -6.21 -17.56 22.42
CA SER A 269 -6.16 -16.36 23.24
C SER A 269 -4.97 -16.41 24.20
N ALA A 270 -4.28 -15.27 24.34
CA ALA A 270 -3.17 -15.13 25.31
C ALA A 270 -3.62 -15.20 26.77
N GLY A 271 -4.93 -15.22 27.03
CA GLY A 271 -5.49 -15.39 28.37
C GLY A 271 -5.35 -14.15 29.29
N ASN A 272 -5.27 -12.95 28.70
CA ASN A 272 -5.25 -11.68 29.45
C ASN A 272 -6.66 -11.24 29.83
#